data_a99d5745760cc591c3341fe778d240c1
#
_entry.id   a99d5745760cc591c3341fe778d240c1
#
_cell.length_a   1.000
_cell.length_b   1.000
_cell.length_c   1.000
_cell.angle_alpha   90.00
_cell.angle_beta   90.00
_cell.angle_gamma   90.00
#
_symmetry.space_group_name_H-M   'P 1'
#
loop_
_entity.id
_entity.type
_entity.pdbx_description
1 polymer ?
#
loop_
_entity_poly.entity_id
_entity_poly.type
_entity_poly.pdbx_seq_one_letter_code
_entity_poly.pdbx_strand_id
1 'polypeptide(L)'
;MTIRKTARWQWCLDDRILEHLQDDSLSTAKQIAIRNGIHATESQVQERCKVLADTDLVAFLSEDCRFVELTTEGEQYLEGDIDVELYPYPRHPKAME
;
A
#
# COMPACT_ATOMS: atom_id res chain seq x y z
N MET A 1 19.88 -8.61 3.30
CA MET A 1 18.49 -8.25 3.59
C MET A 1 18.30 -6.75 3.46
N THR A 2 17.30 -6.35 2.71
CA THR A 2 16.99 -4.94 2.48
C THR A 2 16.19 -4.38 3.65
N ILE A 3 16.57 -3.22 4.17
CA ILE A 3 15.82 -2.54 5.22
C ILE A 3 14.94 -1.48 4.58
N ARG A 4 13.64 -1.60 4.78
CA ARG A 4 12.67 -0.63 4.29
C ARG A 4 12.60 0.56 5.23
N LYS A 5 12.49 1.75 4.65
CA LYS A 5 12.43 3.00 5.41
C LYS A 5 10.98 3.42 5.56
N THR A 6 10.34 2.89 6.59
CA THR A 6 8.92 3.12 6.84
C THR A 6 8.68 4.51 7.43
N ALA A 7 7.50 5.04 7.15
CA ALA A 7 7.04 6.29 7.74
C ALA A 7 6.22 6.02 9.00
N ARG A 8 6.07 7.05 9.84
CA ARG A 8 5.35 6.91 11.11
C ARG A 8 3.88 6.57 10.94
N TRP A 9 3.27 6.95 9.81
CA TRP A 9 1.86 6.68 9.54
C TRP A 9 1.61 5.27 9.02
N GLN A 10 2.67 4.53 8.65
CA GLN A 10 2.52 3.21 8.04
C GLN A 10 2.18 2.13 9.06
N TRP A 11 1.38 1.17 8.61
CA TRP A 11 1.01 -0.03 9.36
C TRP A 11 1.70 -1.26 8.77
N CYS A 12 1.82 -2.32 9.56
CA CYS A 12 2.33 -3.60 9.05
C CYS A 12 1.50 -4.12 7.88
N LEU A 13 0.19 -3.88 7.91
CA LEU A 13 -0.70 -4.26 6.82
C LEU A 13 -0.28 -3.61 5.51
N ASP A 14 0.21 -2.37 5.54
CA ASP A 14 0.63 -1.65 4.34
C ASP A 14 1.75 -2.40 3.62
N ASP A 15 2.73 -2.91 4.35
CA ASP A 15 3.82 -3.69 3.76
C ASP A 15 3.29 -4.98 3.12
N ARG A 16 2.33 -5.63 3.77
CA ARG A 16 1.73 -6.85 3.22
C ARG A 16 0.96 -6.56 1.92
N ILE A 17 0.27 -5.43 1.85
CA ILE A 17 -0.44 -5.01 0.64
C ILE A 17 0.57 -4.78 -0.50
N LEU A 18 1.63 -4.04 -0.22
CA LEU A 18 2.64 -3.75 -1.24
C LEU A 18 3.34 -5.02 -1.72
N GLU A 19 3.64 -5.95 -0.82
CA GLU A 19 4.24 -7.24 -1.18
C GLU A 19 3.30 -8.07 -2.06
N HIS A 20 2.01 -8.07 -1.76
CA HIS A 20 1.03 -8.76 -2.60
C HIS A 20 1.04 -8.18 -4.02
N LEU A 21 1.03 -6.85 -4.12
CA LEU A 21 0.99 -6.18 -5.42
C LEU A 21 2.27 -6.37 -6.23
N GLN A 22 3.39 -6.62 -5.57
CA GLN A 22 4.65 -6.95 -6.23
C GLN A 22 4.53 -8.30 -6.97
N ASP A 23 3.85 -9.26 -6.34
CA ASP A 23 3.66 -10.59 -6.90
C ASP A 23 2.50 -10.65 -7.90
N ASP A 24 1.45 -9.89 -7.64
CA ASP A 24 0.19 -9.99 -8.35
C ASP A 24 -0.40 -8.60 -8.54
N SER A 25 0.12 -7.87 -9.51
CA SER A 25 -0.34 -6.52 -9.82
C SER A 25 -1.78 -6.54 -10.32
N LEU A 26 -2.47 -5.39 -10.21
CA LEU A 26 -3.86 -5.24 -10.60
C LEU A 26 -4.80 -6.09 -9.76
N SER A 27 -4.64 -6.04 -8.47
CA SER A 27 -5.52 -6.75 -7.54
C SER A 27 -6.61 -5.83 -7.01
N THR A 28 -7.74 -6.43 -6.63
CA THR A 28 -8.79 -5.74 -5.88
C THR A 28 -8.51 -5.87 -4.38
N ALA A 29 -9.14 -4.99 -3.58
CA ALA A 29 -9.02 -5.10 -2.11
C ALA A 29 -9.47 -6.47 -1.61
N LYS A 30 -10.50 -7.05 -2.23
CA LYS A 30 -10.98 -8.39 -1.86
C LYS A 30 -9.92 -9.45 -2.12
N GLN A 31 -9.27 -9.41 -3.27
CA GLN A 31 -8.21 -10.35 -3.62
C GLN A 31 -7.03 -10.25 -2.66
N ILE A 32 -6.68 -9.03 -2.26
CA ILE A 32 -5.60 -8.81 -1.29
C ILE A 32 -6.02 -9.37 0.08
N ALA A 33 -7.24 -9.08 0.50
CA ALA A 33 -7.72 -9.46 1.84
C ALA A 33 -7.77 -10.98 2.05
N ILE A 34 -8.00 -11.76 1.00
CA ILE A 34 -8.09 -13.22 1.12
C ILE A 34 -6.74 -13.94 0.99
N ARG A 35 -5.67 -13.20 0.71
CA ARG A 35 -4.35 -13.79 0.58
C ARG A 35 -3.82 -14.27 1.93
N ASN A 36 -3.13 -15.41 1.94
CA ASN A 36 -2.49 -15.94 3.14
C ASN A 36 -1.49 -14.92 3.71
N GLY A 37 -1.54 -14.74 5.02
CA GLY A 37 -0.66 -13.80 5.70
C GLY A 37 -1.24 -12.40 5.86
N ILE A 38 -2.38 -12.13 5.22
CA ILE A 38 -3.09 -10.86 5.40
C ILE A 38 -4.28 -11.11 6.31
N HIS A 39 -4.25 -10.48 7.49
CA HIS A 39 -5.28 -10.64 8.51
C HIS A 39 -6.10 -9.36 8.61
N ALA A 40 -6.85 -9.07 7.54
CA ALA A 40 -7.62 -7.84 7.44
C ALA A 40 -8.86 -8.06 6.61
N THR A 41 -9.87 -7.21 6.83
CA THR A 41 -11.09 -7.23 6.04
C THR A 41 -10.86 -6.50 4.72
N GLU A 42 -11.77 -6.73 3.76
CA GLU A 42 -11.76 -5.98 2.49
C GLU A 42 -11.82 -4.48 2.74
N SER A 43 -12.65 -4.03 3.69
CA SER A 43 -12.77 -2.60 4.03
C SER A 43 -11.47 -2.03 4.56
N GLN A 44 -10.77 -2.77 5.42
CA GLN A 44 -9.49 -2.31 5.96
C GLN A 44 -8.45 -2.21 4.86
N VAL A 45 -8.39 -3.19 3.95
CA VAL A 45 -7.46 -3.16 2.84
C VAL A 45 -7.77 -1.98 1.92
N GLN A 46 -9.05 -1.74 1.62
CA GLN A 46 -9.46 -0.62 0.77
C GLN A 46 -9.03 0.72 1.37
N GLU A 47 -9.24 0.90 2.67
CA GLU A 47 -8.84 2.13 3.36
C GLU A 47 -7.33 2.34 3.30
N ARG A 48 -6.55 1.28 3.54
CA ARG A 48 -5.09 1.40 3.50
C ARG A 48 -4.59 1.63 2.08
N CYS A 49 -5.23 1.06 1.07
CA CYS A 49 -4.88 1.34 -0.33
C CYS A 49 -5.08 2.81 -0.66
N LYS A 50 -6.12 3.45 -0.14
CA LYS A 50 -6.34 4.89 -0.35
C LYS A 50 -5.24 5.72 0.29
N VAL A 51 -4.80 5.34 1.49
CA VAL A 51 -3.68 6.01 2.17
C VAL A 51 -2.40 5.86 1.34
N LEU A 52 -2.14 4.65 0.86
CA LEU A 52 -0.93 4.39 0.07
C LEU A 52 -0.96 5.12 -1.28
N ALA A 53 -2.15 5.29 -1.87
CA ALA A 53 -2.29 6.04 -3.11
C ALA A 53 -1.99 7.53 -2.90
N ASP A 54 -2.35 8.08 -1.73
CA ASP A 54 -2.05 9.47 -1.39
C ASP A 54 -0.53 9.74 -1.32
N THR A 55 0.26 8.71 -1.09
CA THR A 55 1.73 8.83 -1.02
C THR A 55 2.41 8.28 -2.27
N ASP A 56 1.64 7.96 -3.30
CA ASP A 56 2.15 7.47 -4.59
C ASP A 56 2.82 6.09 -4.54
N LEU A 57 2.62 5.33 -3.47
CA LEU A 57 3.16 3.96 -3.40
C LEU A 57 2.32 2.96 -4.19
N VAL A 58 1.04 3.25 -4.36
CA VAL A 58 0.14 2.49 -5.22
C VAL A 58 -0.67 3.47 -6.07
N ALA A 59 -1.33 2.95 -7.10
CA ALA A 59 -2.22 3.74 -7.94
C ALA A 59 -3.51 2.96 -8.19
N PHE A 60 -4.63 3.67 -8.20
CA PHE A 60 -5.90 3.09 -8.64
C PHE A 60 -6.03 3.28 -10.14
N LEU A 61 -6.40 2.22 -10.85
CA LEU A 61 -6.51 2.26 -12.31
C LEU A 61 -7.88 2.65 -12.82
N SER A 62 -8.87 2.69 -11.93
CA SER A 62 -10.24 3.05 -12.31
C SER A 62 -10.80 4.08 -11.34
N GLU A 63 -11.76 4.86 -11.81
CA GLU A 63 -12.39 5.90 -10.98
C GLU A 63 -13.13 5.33 -9.77
N ASP A 64 -13.58 4.08 -9.86
CA ASP A 64 -14.26 3.41 -8.76
C ASP A 64 -13.29 2.87 -7.70
N CYS A 65 -11.99 3.09 -7.85
CA CYS A 65 -10.95 2.65 -6.93
C CYS A 65 -10.99 1.13 -6.69
N ARG A 66 -11.31 0.36 -7.72
CA ARG A 66 -11.46 -1.08 -7.59
C ARG A 66 -10.15 -1.83 -7.78
N PHE A 67 -9.39 -1.48 -8.80
CA PHE A 67 -8.14 -2.14 -9.13
C PHE A 67 -6.96 -1.29 -8.71
N VAL A 68 -5.99 -1.94 -8.05
CA VAL A 68 -4.82 -1.28 -7.48
C VAL A 68 -3.56 -1.90 -8.09
N GLU A 69 -2.58 -1.06 -8.41
CA GLU A 69 -1.27 -1.54 -8.85
C GLU A 69 -0.15 -0.90 -8.03
N LEU A 70 0.98 -1.58 -7.99
CA LEU A 70 2.19 -1.05 -7.36
C LEU A 70 2.85 -0.05 -8.32
N THR A 71 3.22 1.12 -7.79
CA THR A 71 3.93 2.12 -8.56
C THR A 71 5.44 1.85 -8.52
N THR A 72 6.20 2.61 -9.33
CA THR A 72 7.67 2.55 -9.28
C THR A 72 8.16 2.92 -7.87
N GLU A 73 7.57 3.94 -7.25
CA GLU A 73 7.91 4.35 -5.90
C GLU A 73 7.62 3.25 -4.90
N GLY A 74 6.50 2.53 -5.07
CA GLY A 74 6.18 1.37 -4.23
C GLY A 74 7.21 0.28 -4.33
N GLU A 75 7.67 -0.03 -5.54
CA GLU A 75 8.73 -1.00 -5.76
C GLU A 75 10.03 -0.56 -5.10
N GLN A 76 10.39 0.70 -5.25
CA GLN A 76 11.61 1.26 -4.64
C GLN A 76 11.55 1.20 -3.12
N TYR A 77 10.38 1.45 -2.54
CA TYR A 77 10.20 1.32 -1.10
C TYR A 77 10.44 -0.12 -0.64
N LEU A 78 9.87 -1.10 -1.35
CA LEU A 78 10.05 -2.51 -0.99
C LEU A 78 11.51 -2.95 -1.08
N GLU A 79 12.26 -2.34 -2.00
CA GLU A 79 13.69 -2.60 -2.16
C GLU A 79 14.56 -1.82 -1.17
N GLY A 80 13.97 -0.88 -0.42
CA GLY A 80 14.70 -0.05 0.52
C GLY A 80 15.41 1.14 -0.10
N ASP A 81 15.06 1.48 -1.34
CA ASP A 81 15.74 2.54 -2.09
C ASP A 81 15.24 3.95 -1.79
N ILE A 82 14.03 4.08 -1.24
CA ILE A 82 13.45 5.38 -0.89
C ILE A 82 13.03 5.42 0.57
N ASP A 83 13.03 6.63 1.13
CA ASP A 83 12.56 6.88 2.49
C ASP A 83 11.18 7.53 2.41
N VAL A 84 10.14 6.77 2.74
CA VAL A 84 8.75 7.22 2.63
C VAL A 84 8.46 8.37 3.58
N GLU A 85 9.20 8.51 4.69
CA GLU A 85 9.03 9.62 5.62
C GLU A 85 9.34 10.97 4.97
N LEU A 86 10.13 10.98 3.89
CA LEU A 86 10.46 12.19 3.13
C LEU A 86 9.40 12.56 2.10
N TYR A 87 8.43 11.69 1.87
CA TYR A 87 7.35 11.92 0.92
C TYR A 87 6.21 12.68 1.60
N PRO A 88 5.32 13.30 0.81
CA PRO A 88 4.17 13.98 1.40
C PRO A 88 3.35 13.04 2.28
N TYR A 89 2.86 13.56 3.39
CA TYR A 89 1.97 12.79 4.27
C TYR A 89 0.66 12.47 3.54
N PRO A 90 0.10 11.27 3.76
CA PRO A 90 -1.21 10.96 3.21
C PRO A 90 -2.27 11.86 3.84
N ARG A 91 -3.25 12.26 3.04
CA ARG A 91 -4.33 13.13 3.49
C ARG A 91 -5.56 12.35 3.93
N HIS A 92 -5.54 11.04 3.76
CA HIS A 92 -6.68 10.21 4.17
C HIS A 92 -6.77 10.17 5.70
N PRO A 93 -7.98 10.36 6.29
CA PRO A 93 -8.12 10.43 7.74
C PRO A 93 -7.57 9.22 8.49
N LYS A 94 -7.63 8.05 7.91
CA LYS A 94 -7.16 6.81 8.55
C LYS A 94 -5.66 6.75 8.76
N ALA A 95 -4.89 7.59 8.07
CA ALA A 95 -3.43 7.57 8.20
C ALA A 95 -2.98 8.02 9.59
N MET A 96 -3.78 8.83 10.26
CA MET A 96 -3.42 9.44 11.55
C MET A 96 -3.94 8.69 12.77
N GLU A 97 -4.59 7.58 12.57
CA GLU A 97 -5.12 6.77 13.67
C GLU A 97 -4.08 5.88 14.31
#